data_f44827d557ed22a8ad2179a2a616cafa
#
_entry.id   f44827d557ed22a8ad2179a2a616cafa
#
_cell.length_a   1.000
_cell.length_b   1.000
_cell.length_c   1.000
_cell.angle_alpha   90.00
_cell.angle_beta   90.00
_cell.angle_gamma   90.00
#
_symmetry.space_group_name_H-M   'P 1'
#
loop_
_entity.id
_entity.type
_entity.pdbx_description
1 polymer ?
#
loop_
_entity_poly.entity_id
_entity_poly.type
_entity_poly.pdbx_seq_one_letter_code
_entity_poly.pdbx_strand_id
1 'polypeptide(L)'
;MKKSICLYFQVHQPTRLRTYRFFDIGKDSHYYDDFANRTILRRIAQKCYLPMNQLLLEAIKKHKGAFKVAFSISGSALEQFERYFPEVIDSFKALAATGKVEFLAETYNHSLSSLASESEFRHQVEKHKATIERLFGVTPTAFRNTELIYSDAIGEEAWNLGFKTVLTEGARHIMGWKSPNFIYSNPIQPRQKLLLRNYSLSDDIAFRFSDRGWSMWPLTADKYLSWVKESAKDDEIVNLFMDYETFGEHQKAESGIFDFMKALPGEFIADGEFEFVTPSEAARKHKAVADLEVFDPISWADEERDVTAWLGNELQQEAFNKVYAMTEKLSIVNNPELWEDYGHLQESDHFYYMCTKFFSDGEVHKYFNPYDTPYEAFINYMNVISDFQIRLDEARAALDVKETMENEIKNAPVKKAPAKKAPAKKAPVKKAPAKKK
;
A
#
# COMPACT_ATOMS: atom_id res chain seq x y z
N MET A 1 -7.96 22.23 -26.59
CA MET A 1 -7.95 20.84 -26.08
C MET A 1 -8.73 20.88 -24.77
N LYS A 2 -9.54 19.85 -24.46
CA LYS A 2 -10.22 19.82 -23.16
C LYS A 2 -9.20 19.69 -22.04
N LYS A 3 -9.44 20.37 -20.91
CA LYS A 3 -8.69 20.18 -19.68
C LYS A 3 -9.00 18.80 -19.08
N SER A 4 -8.15 18.29 -18.24
CA SER A 4 -8.31 16.96 -17.62
C SER A 4 -8.71 17.04 -16.17
N ILE A 5 -9.59 16.15 -15.73
CA ILE A 5 -9.87 15.87 -14.32
C ILE A 5 -9.44 14.44 -14.04
N CYS A 6 -8.56 14.26 -13.06
CA CYS A 6 -8.14 12.96 -12.58
C CYS A 6 -8.67 12.75 -11.17
N LEU A 7 -9.61 11.81 -11.02
CA LEU A 7 -10.12 11.37 -9.71
C LEU A 7 -9.40 10.11 -9.29
N TYR A 8 -8.75 10.14 -8.15
CA TYR A 8 -8.08 9.00 -7.55
C TYR A 8 -8.53 8.81 -6.11
N PHE A 9 -8.73 7.56 -5.74
CA PHE A 9 -9.15 7.15 -4.40
C PHE A 9 -8.17 6.13 -3.81
N GLN A 10 -7.71 6.39 -2.58
CA GLN A 10 -7.00 5.44 -1.75
C GLN A 10 -7.99 4.59 -1.00
N VAL A 11 -7.77 3.28 -1.00
CA VAL A 11 -8.50 2.30 -0.17
C VAL A 11 -7.50 1.59 0.73
N HIS A 12 -7.60 1.85 2.03
CA HIS A 12 -6.74 1.20 3.01
C HIS A 12 -7.52 0.85 4.27
N GLN A 13 -7.22 -0.34 4.83
CA GLN A 13 -7.66 -0.77 6.14
C GLN A 13 -6.50 -1.47 6.83
N PRO A 14 -5.99 -0.92 7.94
CA PRO A 14 -4.89 -1.53 8.66
C PRO A 14 -5.30 -2.83 9.36
N THR A 15 -4.32 -3.69 9.58
CA THR A 15 -4.45 -4.89 10.39
C THR A 15 -4.19 -4.53 11.86
N ARG A 16 -5.24 -4.29 12.61
CA ARG A 16 -5.14 -3.81 13.99
C ARG A 16 -4.60 -4.89 14.90
N LEU A 17 -3.64 -4.49 15.74
CA LEU A 17 -3.08 -5.34 16.78
C LEU A 17 -4.05 -5.42 17.96
N ARG A 18 -4.13 -6.60 18.57
CA ARG A 18 -4.79 -6.76 19.87
C ARG A 18 -3.95 -6.16 20.99
N THR A 19 -4.54 -6.00 22.16
CA THR A 19 -3.76 -5.69 23.35
C THR A 19 -2.78 -6.83 23.61
N TYR A 20 -1.48 -6.55 23.46
CA TYR A 20 -0.39 -7.50 23.64
C TYR A 20 0.53 -7.04 24.78
N ARG A 21 0.52 -7.81 25.87
CA ARG A 21 1.20 -7.42 27.09
C ARG A 21 2.60 -8.03 27.14
N PHE A 22 3.46 -7.45 27.96
CA PHE A 22 4.80 -7.99 28.23
C PHE A 22 4.80 -9.49 28.59
N PHE A 23 3.81 -9.96 29.34
CA PHE A 23 3.69 -11.36 29.75
C PHE A 23 3.19 -12.31 28.63
N ASP A 24 2.77 -11.78 27.50
CA ASP A 24 2.38 -12.57 26.33
C ASP A 24 3.60 -12.94 25.47
N ILE A 25 4.71 -12.19 25.59
CA ILE A 25 5.96 -12.41 24.86
C ILE A 25 6.48 -13.83 25.10
N GLY A 26 6.78 -14.56 24.03
CA GLY A 26 7.24 -15.94 24.03
C GLY A 26 6.16 -16.97 24.34
N LYS A 27 4.87 -16.60 24.36
CA LYS A 27 3.76 -17.51 24.69
C LYS A 27 2.67 -17.55 23.65
N ASP A 28 2.41 -16.45 22.95
CA ASP A 28 1.31 -16.32 22.02
C ASP A 28 1.74 -15.45 20.83
N SER A 29 1.82 -16.05 19.65
CA SER A 29 2.20 -15.39 18.42
C SER A 29 1.03 -14.80 17.63
N HIS A 30 -0.19 -14.82 18.19
CA HIS A 30 -1.34 -14.20 17.54
C HIS A 30 -1.44 -12.72 17.94
N TYR A 31 -1.06 -11.83 17.03
CA TYR A 31 -0.93 -10.41 17.30
C TYR A 31 -2.19 -9.59 17.00
N TYR A 32 -3.14 -10.13 16.25
CA TYR A 32 -4.20 -9.37 15.60
C TYR A 32 -5.53 -9.38 16.35
N ASP A 33 -6.26 -8.25 16.30
CA ASP A 33 -7.64 -8.15 16.76
C ASP A 33 -8.61 -8.48 15.63
N ASP A 34 -8.82 -9.77 15.37
CA ASP A 34 -9.73 -10.25 14.32
C ASP A 34 -11.16 -9.75 14.50
N PHE A 35 -11.60 -9.54 15.74
CA PHE A 35 -12.94 -9.04 16.01
C PHE A 35 -13.09 -7.57 15.60
N ALA A 36 -12.16 -6.72 16.01
CA ALA A 36 -12.16 -5.31 15.63
C ALA A 36 -11.99 -5.16 14.10
N ASN A 37 -11.00 -5.85 13.50
CA ASN A 37 -10.76 -5.83 12.06
C ASN A 37 -12.02 -6.17 11.27
N ARG A 38 -12.66 -7.29 11.59
CA ARG A 38 -13.89 -7.72 10.93
C ARG A 38 -15.06 -6.77 11.16
N THR A 39 -15.23 -6.24 12.38
CA THR A 39 -16.35 -5.39 12.73
C THR A 39 -16.26 -4.02 12.07
N ILE A 40 -15.08 -3.41 12.09
CA ILE A 40 -14.81 -2.12 11.46
C ILE A 40 -14.95 -2.26 9.94
N LEU A 41 -14.34 -3.28 9.36
CA LEU A 41 -14.41 -3.52 7.92
C LEU A 41 -15.86 -3.73 7.44
N ARG A 42 -16.68 -4.48 8.19
CA ARG A 42 -18.11 -4.64 7.88
C ARG A 42 -18.82 -3.30 7.79
N ARG A 43 -18.59 -2.43 8.80
CA ARG A 43 -19.20 -1.11 8.83
C ARG A 43 -18.81 -0.29 7.61
N ILE A 44 -17.52 -0.25 7.28
CA ILE A 44 -17.00 0.54 6.15
C ILE A 44 -17.45 -0.07 4.82
N ALA A 45 -17.44 -1.39 4.67
CA ALA A 45 -17.94 -2.04 3.46
C ALA A 45 -19.39 -1.66 3.16
N GLN A 46 -20.25 -1.66 4.19
CA GLN A 46 -21.67 -1.35 4.05
C GLN A 46 -21.95 0.14 3.86
N LYS A 47 -21.18 1.02 4.49
CA LYS A 47 -21.43 2.47 4.45
C LYS A 47 -20.70 3.19 3.33
N CYS A 48 -19.53 2.66 2.90
CA CYS A 48 -18.67 3.29 1.92
C CYS A 48 -18.50 2.42 0.67
N TYR A 49 -17.74 1.31 0.75
CA TYR A 49 -17.24 0.62 -0.44
C TYR A 49 -18.34 0.11 -1.36
N LEU A 50 -19.31 -0.64 -0.84
CA LEU A 50 -20.38 -1.20 -1.67
C LEU A 50 -21.30 -0.14 -2.29
N PRO A 51 -21.85 0.83 -1.53
CA PRO A 51 -22.70 1.86 -2.11
C PRO A 51 -21.94 2.79 -3.05
N MET A 52 -20.67 3.12 -2.75
CA MET A 52 -19.91 4.00 -3.63
C MET A 52 -19.47 3.29 -4.91
N ASN A 53 -19.05 2.01 -4.86
CA ASN A 53 -18.76 1.21 -6.04
C ASN A 53 -19.98 1.07 -6.96
N GLN A 54 -21.16 0.87 -6.37
CA GLN A 54 -22.41 0.83 -7.14
C GLN A 54 -22.67 2.19 -7.83
N LEU A 55 -22.52 3.29 -7.10
CA LEU A 55 -22.69 4.64 -7.65
C LEU A 55 -21.73 4.92 -8.81
N LEU A 56 -20.45 4.59 -8.65
CA LEU A 56 -19.45 4.78 -9.70
C LEU A 56 -19.74 3.92 -10.93
N LEU A 57 -20.15 2.66 -10.73
CA LEU A 57 -20.53 1.76 -11.83
C LEU A 57 -21.72 2.32 -12.62
N GLU A 58 -22.74 2.84 -11.93
CA GLU A 58 -23.89 3.48 -12.55
C GLU A 58 -23.49 4.76 -13.30
N ALA A 59 -22.61 5.60 -12.71
CA ALA A 59 -22.12 6.81 -13.35
C ALA A 59 -21.33 6.51 -14.64
N ILE A 60 -20.44 5.51 -14.60
CA ILE A 60 -19.68 5.07 -15.78
C ILE A 60 -20.62 4.62 -16.91
N LYS A 61 -21.64 3.81 -16.58
CA LYS A 61 -22.65 3.34 -17.55
C LYS A 61 -23.48 4.50 -18.09
N LYS A 62 -24.02 5.35 -17.21
CA LYS A 62 -24.87 6.50 -17.55
C LYS A 62 -24.15 7.45 -18.53
N HIS A 63 -22.89 7.72 -18.29
CA HIS A 63 -22.10 8.64 -19.09
C HIS A 63 -21.31 7.93 -20.23
N LYS A 64 -21.66 6.68 -20.56
CA LYS A 64 -21.12 5.90 -21.68
C LYS A 64 -19.57 5.84 -21.67
N GLY A 65 -18.98 5.76 -20.47
CA GLY A 65 -17.54 5.70 -20.26
C GLY A 65 -16.77 7.03 -20.42
N ALA A 66 -17.49 8.15 -20.50
CA ALA A 66 -16.84 9.47 -20.40
C ALA A 66 -16.38 9.80 -18.96
N PHE A 67 -16.94 9.14 -17.96
CA PHE A 67 -16.53 9.22 -16.56
C PHE A 67 -15.52 8.10 -16.27
N LYS A 68 -14.39 8.46 -15.66
CA LYS A 68 -13.29 7.56 -15.32
C LYS A 68 -12.77 7.91 -13.94
N VAL A 69 -12.23 6.89 -13.24
CA VAL A 69 -11.64 7.03 -11.90
C VAL A 69 -10.41 6.13 -11.78
N ALA A 70 -9.64 6.33 -10.72
CA ALA A 70 -8.51 5.48 -10.40
C ALA A 70 -8.51 5.12 -8.92
N PHE A 71 -7.92 3.96 -8.59
CA PHE A 71 -7.76 3.47 -7.23
C PHE A 71 -6.35 2.96 -6.99
N SER A 72 -5.85 3.08 -5.75
CA SER A 72 -4.98 2.07 -5.19
C SER A 72 -5.68 1.43 -3.99
N ILE A 73 -5.49 0.12 -3.84
CA ILE A 73 -6.09 -0.67 -2.76
C ILE A 73 -4.97 -1.44 -2.11
N SER A 74 -4.63 -1.12 -0.88
CA SER A 74 -3.52 -1.79 -0.20
C SER A 74 -3.72 -3.30 -0.10
N GLY A 75 -2.63 -4.05 -0.12
CA GLY A 75 -2.66 -5.51 0.05
C GLY A 75 -3.31 -5.91 1.38
N SER A 76 -3.01 -5.18 2.47
CA SER A 76 -3.67 -5.39 3.78
C SER A 76 -5.19 -5.27 3.71
N ALA A 77 -5.71 -4.30 2.95
CA ALA A 77 -7.16 -4.17 2.72
C ALA A 77 -7.69 -5.33 1.86
N LEU A 78 -6.97 -5.70 0.79
CA LEU A 78 -7.35 -6.80 -0.09
C LEU A 78 -7.40 -8.15 0.65
N GLU A 79 -6.42 -8.44 1.50
CA GLU A 79 -6.42 -9.65 2.34
C GLU A 79 -7.64 -9.71 3.26
N GLN A 80 -7.96 -8.59 3.92
CA GLN A 80 -9.14 -8.48 4.77
C GLN A 80 -10.45 -8.62 3.96
N PHE A 81 -10.53 -8.06 2.74
CA PHE A 81 -11.68 -8.26 1.86
C PHE A 81 -11.83 -9.73 1.45
N GLU A 82 -10.75 -10.39 0.99
CA GLU A 82 -10.79 -11.80 0.62
C GLU A 82 -11.22 -12.68 1.81
N ARG A 83 -10.75 -12.37 3.02
CA ARG A 83 -11.04 -13.15 4.24
C ARG A 83 -12.44 -12.94 4.78
N TYR A 84 -12.94 -11.69 4.79
CA TYR A 84 -14.15 -11.34 5.54
C TYR A 84 -15.33 -10.87 4.67
N PHE A 85 -15.07 -10.22 3.54
CA PHE A 85 -16.10 -9.56 2.71
C PHE A 85 -15.76 -9.64 1.22
N PRO A 86 -15.75 -10.87 0.62
CA PRO A 86 -15.39 -11.06 -0.78
C PRO A 86 -16.31 -10.30 -1.75
N GLU A 87 -17.53 -9.94 -1.35
CA GLU A 87 -18.44 -9.10 -2.14
C GLU A 87 -17.88 -7.71 -2.44
N VAL A 88 -16.97 -7.20 -1.60
CA VAL A 88 -16.25 -5.93 -1.87
C VAL A 88 -15.29 -6.14 -3.05
N ILE A 89 -14.54 -7.24 -3.08
CA ILE A 89 -13.69 -7.61 -4.22
C ILE A 89 -14.52 -7.71 -5.50
N ASP A 90 -15.67 -8.39 -5.45
CA ASP A 90 -16.53 -8.55 -6.62
C ASP A 90 -17.08 -7.22 -7.14
N SER A 91 -17.36 -6.27 -6.24
CA SER A 91 -17.78 -4.93 -6.63
C SER A 91 -16.65 -4.15 -7.33
N PHE A 92 -15.39 -4.27 -6.89
CA PHE A 92 -14.24 -3.70 -7.59
C PHE A 92 -13.95 -4.41 -8.92
N LYS A 93 -14.13 -5.74 -9.01
CA LYS A 93 -14.05 -6.46 -10.29
C LYS A 93 -15.07 -5.96 -11.31
N ALA A 94 -16.30 -5.64 -10.86
CA ALA A 94 -17.30 -5.06 -11.73
C ALA A 94 -16.91 -3.68 -12.27
N LEU A 95 -16.21 -2.87 -11.47
CA LEU A 95 -15.61 -1.61 -11.89
C LEU A 95 -14.47 -1.84 -12.88
N ALA A 96 -13.55 -2.75 -12.61
CA ALA A 96 -12.43 -3.12 -13.49
C ALA A 96 -12.93 -3.56 -14.86
N ALA A 97 -13.98 -4.38 -14.91
CA ALA A 97 -14.58 -4.90 -16.13
C ALA A 97 -15.14 -3.80 -17.08
N THR A 98 -15.37 -2.58 -16.57
CA THR A 98 -15.80 -1.45 -17.42
C THR A 98 -14.69 -0.95 -18.34
N GLY A 99 -13.41 -1.21 -18.04
CA GLY A 99 -12.26 -0.63 -18.71
C GLY A 99 -12.14 0.89 -18.56
N LYS A 100 -12.80 1.46 -17.53
CA LYS A 100 -12.83 2.90 -17.23
C LYS A 100 -12.24 3.23 -15.86
N VAL A 101 -11.68 2.23 -15.21
CA VAL A 101 -11.05 2.34 -13.89
C VAL A 101 -9.61 1.88 -14.01
N GLU A 102 -8.68 2.69 -13.52
CA GLU A 102 -7.26 2.33 -13.42
C GLU A 102 -6.93 1.94 -11.98
N PHE A 103 -6.28 0.79 -11.80
CA PHE A 103 -5.71 0.37 -10.53
C PHE A 103 -4.22 0.66 -10.52
N LEU A 104 -3.77 1.39 -9.51
CA LEU A 104 -2.37 1.78 -9.32
C LEU A 104 -1.65 0.75 -8.45
N ALA A 105 -0.32 0.70 -8.58
CA ALA A 105 0.52 0.01 -7.62
C ALA A 105 0.82 0.91 -6.42
N GLU A 106 1.01 0.28 -5.26
CA GLU A 106 1.50 0.88 -4.02
C GLU A 106 2.36 -0.13 -3.25
N THR A 107 2.86 0.19 -2.04
CA THR A 107 3.44 -0.80 -1.14
C THR A 107 2.33 -1.73 -0.63
N TYR A 108 2.59 -3.03 -0.62
CA TYR A 108 1.55 -4.04 -0.32
C TYR A 108 0.88 -3.82 1.04
N ASN A 109 1.68 -3.64 2.07
CA ASN A 109 1.19 -3.44 3.43
C ASN A 109 1.04 -1.95 3.82
N HIS A 110 0.88 -1.06 2.85
CA HIS A 110 0.78 0.38 3.15
C HIS A 110 1.91 0.84 4.07
N SER A 111 3.12 0.43 3.76
CA SER A 111 4.29 0.54 4.63
C SER A 111 5.15 1.76 4.34
N LEU A 112 6.01 2.08 5.29
CA LEU A 112 7.04 3.11 5.14
C LEU A 112 8.35 2.57 4.53
N SER A 113 8.33 1.41 3.89
CA SER A 113 9.53 0.72 3.37
C SER A 113 10.35 1.57 2.39
N SER A 114 9.71 2.49 1.66
CA SER A 114 10.39 3.45 0.78
C SER A 114 11.37 4.40 1.50
N LEU A 115 11.22 4.56 2.82
CA LEU A 115 12.08 5.38 3.68
C LEU A 115 13.17 4.57 4.40
N ALA A 116 13.11 3.24 4.33
CA ALA A 116 13.95 2.36 5.13
C ALA A 116 14.80 1.39 4.32
N SER A 117 14.25 0.74 3.31
CA SER A 117 14.87 -0.39 2.63
C SER A 117 14.38 -0.50 1.19
N GLU A 118 15.30 -0.26 0.24
CA GLU A 118 15.02 -0.40 -1.19
C GLU A 118 14.56 -1.83 -1.54
N SER A 119 15.19 -2.84 -0.98
CA SER A 119 14.85 -4.24 -1.24
C SER A 119 13.46 -4.60 -0.75
N GLU A 120 13.07 -4.13 0.44
CA GLU A 120 11.73 -4.36 0.99
C GLU A 120 10.68 -3.54 0.24
N PHE A 121 10.97 -2.29 -0.09
CA PHE A 121 10.10 -1.47 -0.93
C PHE A 121 9.79 -2.17 -2.26
N ARG A 122 10.81 -2.65 -2.95
CA ARG A 122 10.70 -3.40 -4.20
C ARG A 122 9.86 -4.67 -4.01
N HIS A 123 10.14 -5.46 -2.97
CA HIS A 123 9.40 -6.68 -2.64
C HIS A 123 7.89 -6.40 -2.48
N GLN A 124 7.55 -5.39 -1.69
CA GLN A 124 6.15 -5.04 -1.45
C GLN A 124 5.44 -4.53 -2.71
N VAL A 125 6.08 -3.69 -3.51
CA VAL A 125 5.49 -3.18 -4.75
C VAL A 125 5.27 -4.29 -5.77
N GLU A 126 6.20 -5.23 -5.92
CA GLU A 126 6.06 -6.39 -6.81
C GLU A 126 4.95 -7.33 -6.33
N LYS A 127 4.86 -7.62 -5.03
CA LYS A 127 3.78 -8.40 -4.41
C LYS A 127 2.42 -7.73 -4.67
N HIS A 128 2.34 -6.42 -4.49
CA HIS A 128 1.11 -5.65 -4.73
C HIS A 128 0.68 -5.74 -6.19
N LYS A 129 1.58 -5.45 -7.12
CA LYS A 129 1.34 -5.54 -8.57
C LYS A 129 0.81 -6.91 -8.98
N ALA A 130 1.44 -8.00 -8.50
CA ALA A 130 0.99 -9.37 -8.77
C ALA A 130 -0.41 -9.64 -8.19
N THR A 131 -0.73 -9.09 -7.02
CA THR A 131 -2.04 -9.24 -6.39
C THR A 131 -3.14 -8.51 -7.17
N ILE A 132 -2.90 -7.29 -7.62
CA ILE A 132 -3.84 -6.53 -8.45
C ILE A 132 -4.08 -7.28 -9.78
N GLU A 133 -3.03 -7.80 -10.40
CA GLU A 133 -3.16 -8.59 -11.63
C GLU A 133 -3.98 -9.87 -11.40
N ARG A 134 -3.74 -10.59 -10.32
CA ARG A 134 -4.51 -11.79 -9.92
C ARG A 134 -5.99 -11.50 -9.69
N LEU A 135 -6.30 -10.41 -8.98
CA LEU A 135 -7.67 -10.10 -8.56
C LEU A 135 -8.50 -9.43 -9.66
N PHE A 136 -7.90 -8.51 -10.39
CA PHE A 136 -8.63 -7.63 -11.32
C PHE A 136 -8.26 -7.85 -12.79
N GLY A 137 -7.25 -8.67 -13.09
CA GLY A 137 -6.82 -8.96 -14.46
C GLY A 137 -6.18 -7.78 -15.18
N VAL A 138 -5.67 -6.80 -14.43
CA VAL A 138 -5.02 -5.59 -14.95
C VAL A 138 -3.63 -5.43 -14.35
N THR A 139 -2.67 -5.01 -15.17
CA THR A 139 -1.31 -4.73 -14.69
C THR A 139 -1.17 -3.23 -14.39
N PRO A 140 -0.89 -2.83 -13.15
CA PRO A 140 -0.67 -1.43 -12.79
C PRO A 140 0.47 -0.79 -13.60
N THR A 141 0.25 0.42 -14.12
CA THR A 141 1.24 1.19 -14.89
C THR A 141 1.54 2.56 -14.28
N ALA A 142 0.76 2.97 -13.30
CA ALA A 142 0.99 4.13 -12.46
C ALA A 142 1.22 3.70 -11.01
N PHE A 143 1.92 4.52 -10.25
CA PHE A 143 2.32 4.25 -8.88
C PHE A 143 1.89 5.38 -7.95
N ARG A 144 1.46 5.01 -6.76
CA ARG A 144 1.20 5.90 -5.63
C ARG A 144 1.84 5.29 -4.39
N ASN A 145 2.82 5.95 -3.83
CA ASN A 145 3.41 5.47 -2.59
C ASN A 145 2.49 5.73 -1.39
N THR A 146 2.64 4.92 -0.34
CA THR A 146 1.98 5.11 0.97
C THR A 146 1.96 6.58 1.34
N GLU A 147 0.76 7.09 1.73
CA GLU A 147 0.55 8.46 2.22
C GLU A 147 1.01 9.57 1.24
N LEU A 148 1.04 9.29 -0.07
CA LEU A 148 1.63 10.13 -1.10
C LEU A 148 3.10 10.51 -0.82
N ILE A 149 3.80 9.71 0.01
CA ILE A 149 5.21 9.94 0.32
C ILE A 149 6.03 9.88 -0.97
N TYR A 150 6.76 10.95 -1.23
CA TYR A 150 7.56 11.10 -2.44
C TYR A 150 8.82 11.90 -2.18
N SER A 151 9.90 11.46 -2.79
CA SER A 151 11.12 12.22 -3.07
C SER A 151 11.63 11.83 -4.46
N ASP A 152 12.59 12.57 -5.00
CA ASP A 152 13.17 12.26 -6.30
C ASP A 152 13.78 10.86 -6.34
N ALA A 153 14.41 10.42 -5.25
CA ALA A 153 14.96 9.07 -5.10
C ALA A 153 13.86 7.99 -5.08
N ILE A 154 12.75 8.21 -4.36
CA ILE A 154 11.60 7.28 -4.38
C ILE A 154 11.00 7.21 -5.80
N GLY A 155 10.96 8.35 -6.50
CA GLY A 155 10.53 8.40 -7.89
C GLY A 155 11.45 7.57 -8.80
N GLU A 156 12.76 7.65 -8.62
CA GLU A 156 13.74 6.84 -9.35
C GLU A 156 13.54 5.34 -9.11
N GLU A 157 13.33 4.92 -7.86
CA GLU A 157 13.01 3.52 -7.54
C GLU A 157 11.71 3.05 -8.18
N ALA A 158 10.66 3.88 -8.17
CA ALA A 158 9.42 3.57 -8.88
C ALA A 158 9.65 3.45 -10.40
N TRP A 159 10.52 4.28 -10.97
CA TRP A 159 10.93 4.15 -12.38
C TRP A 159 11.64 2.83 -12.67
N ASN A 160 12.56 2.42 -11.79
CA ASN A 160 13.30 1.16 -11.91
C ASN A 160 12.35 -0.06 -11.85
N LEU A 161 11.21 0.06 -11.15
CA LEU A 161 10.11 -0.91 -11.12
C LEU A 161 9.16 -0.83 -12.33
N GLY A 162 9.42 0.10 -13.26
CA GLY A 162 8.68 0.25 -14.53
C GLY A 162 7.58 1.30 -14.54
N PHE A 163 7.39 2.05 -13.44
CA PHE A 163 6.33 3.07 -13.35
C PHE A 163 6.76 4.41 -13.92
N LYS A 164 6.12 4.81 -15.00
CA LYS A 164 6.38 6.08 -15.71
C LYS A 164 5.50 7.23 -15.21
N THR A 165 4.54 6.94 -14.37
CA THR A 165 3.58 7.89 -13.81
C THR A 165 3.50 7.67 -12.31
N VAL A 166 3.73 8.73 -11.54
CA VAL A 166 3.68 8.71 -10.07
C VAL A 166 2.74 9.81 -9.58
N LEU A 167 1.93 9.47 -8.58
CA LEU A 167 1.07 10.41 -7.89
C LEU A 167 1.76 10.88 -6.62
N THR A 168 1.73 12.18 -6.36
CA THR A 168 2.28 12.79 -5.15
C THR A 168 1.48 14.00 -4.70
N GLU A 169 1.85 14.60 -3.58
CA GLU A 169 1.22 15.80 -3.05
C GLU A 169 1.72 17.05 -3.77
N GLY A 170 0.82 18.04 -3.97
CA GLY A 170 1.16 19.38 -4.40
C GLY A 170 1.60 20.27 -3.23
N ALA A 171 2.61 19.83 -2.47
CA ALA A 171 3.07 20.51 -1.26
C ALA A 171 3.52 21.95 -1.54
N ARG A 172 2.92 22.91 -0.84
CA ARG A 172 3.12 24.35 -1.12
C ARG A 172 4.57 24.81 -1.02
N HIS A 173 5.31 24.26 -0.06
CA HIS A 173 6.72 24.61 0.14
C HIS A 173 7.63 24.11 -0.98
N ILE A 174 7.24 23.04 -1.67
CA ILE A 174 7.91 22.52 -2.88
C ILE A 174 7.45 23.26 -4.12
N MET A 175 6.14 23.53 -4.21
CA MET A 175 5.57 24.18 -5.38
C MET A 175 5.99 25.65 -5.52
N GLY A 176 6.14 26.37 -4.40
CA GLY A 176 6.39 27.82 -4.43
C GLY A 176 5.29 28.56 -5.19
N TRP A 177 5.64 29.14 -6.33
CA TRP A 177 4.71 29.85 -7.23
C TRP A 177 4.08 28.95 -8.31
N LYS A 178 4.54 27.69 -8.45
CA LYS A 178 4.04 26.73 -9.45
C LYS A 178 2.62 26.29 -9.10
N SER A 179 1.85 25.89 -10.11
CA SER A 179 0.50 25.33 -9.94
C SER A 179 0.56 23.81 -9.88
N PRO A 180 -0.20 23.12 -8.98
CA PRO A 180 -0.33 21.67 -8.99
C PRO A 180 -1.15 21.15 -10.18
N ASN A 181 -1.74 22.03 -10.97
CA ASN A 181 -2.63 21.70 -12.09
C ASN A 181 -1.89 21.51 -13.43
N PHE A 182 -0.61 21.20 -13.36
CA PHE A 182 0.22 20.77 -14.50
C PHE A 182 0.89 19.42 -14.17
N ILE A 183 1.38 18.76 -15.20
CA ILE A 183 2.27 17.60 -15.04
C ILE A 183 3.71 18.09 -14.93
N TYR A 184 4.45 17.52 -13.99
CA TYR A 184 5.87 17.74 -13.81
C TYR A 184 6.67 16.48 -14.14
N SER A 185 7.99 16.59 -14.18
CA SER A 185 8.91 15.46 -14.33
C SER A 185 9.82 15.33 -13.11
N ASN A 186 10.26 14.10 -12.86
CA ASN A 186 11.30 13.84 -11.88
C ASN A 186 12.66 14.29 -12.45
N PRO A 187 13.46 15.09 -11.73
CA PRO A 187 14.74 15.60 -12.26
C PRO A 187 15.77 14.50 -12.51
N ILE A 188 15.74 13.37 -11.76
CA ILE A 188 16.61 12.21 -11.97
C ILE A 188 16.16 11.42 -13.20
N GLN A 189 14.82 11.29 -13.39
CA GLN A 189 14.19 10.55 -14.47
C GLN A 189 13.23 11.44 -15.28
N PRO A 190 13.72 12.32 -16.18
CA PRO A 190 12.88 13.33 -16.85
C PRO A 190 11.74 12.78 -17.70
N ARG A 191 11.72 11.47 -17.99
CA ARG A 191 10.61 10.80 -18.68
C ARG A 191 9.51 10.31 -17.73
N GLN A 192 9.76 10.28 -16.42
CA GLN A 192 8.77 9.98 -15.41
C GLN A 192 7.90 11.21 -15.17
N LYS A 193 6.59 11.01 -15.12
CA LYS A 193 5.61 12.08 -14.96
C LYS A 193 4.98 12.06 -13.59
N LEU A 194 4.92 13.23 -12.98
CA LEU A 194 4.38 13.45 -11.64
C LEU A 194 3.03 14.15 -11.76
N LEU A 195 2.00 13.53 -11.19
CA LEU A 195 0.67 14.10 -11.03
C LEU A 195 0.54 14.59 -9.60
N LEU A 196 0.31 15.89 -9.43
CA LEU A 196 0.32 16.54 -8.13
C LEU A 196 -1.11 16.72 -7.63
N ARG A 197 -1.38 16.32 -6.38
CA ARG A 197 -2.67 16.53 -5.73
C ARG A 197 -2.98 18.02 -5.63
N ASN A 198 -4.12 18.45 -6.12
CA ASN A 198 -4.68 19.74 -5.75
C ASN A 198 -5.33 19.59 -4.37
N TYR A 199 -4.55 19.87 -3.32
CA TYR A 199 -4.98 19.62 -1.94
C TYR A 199 -6.19 20.50 -1.57
N SER A 200 -6.22 21.76 -2.00
CA SER A 200 -7.29 22.68 -1.64
C SER A 200 -8.65 22.16 -2.10
N LEU A 201 -8.78 21.80 -3.37
CA LEU A 201 -10.01 21.24 -3.94
C LEU A 201 -10.31 19.83 -3.43
N SER A 202 -9.30 19.01 -3.18
CA SER A 202 -9.50 17.67 -2.61
C SER A 202 -10.01 17.75 -1.17
N ASP A 203 -9.46 18.65 -0.36
CA ASP A 203 -9.82 18.85 1.05
C ASP A 203 -11.21 19.49 1.21
N ASP A 204 -11.67 20.27 0.22
CA ASP A 204 -13.05 20.77 0.19
C ASP A 204 -14.08 19.62 0.20
N ILE A 205 -13.80 18.52 -0.48
CA ILE A 205 -14.64 17.32 -0.46
C ILE A 205 -14.33 16.48 0.77
N ALA A 206 -13.05 16.21 1.06
CA ALA A 206 -12.66 15.24 2.07
C ALA A 206 -12.96 15.70 3.50
N PHE A 207 -12.75 16.98 3.81
CA PHE A 207 -12.81 17.49 5.17
C PHE A 207 -13.91 18.51 5.40
N ARG A 208 -14.18 19.39 4.44
CA ARG A 208 -15.08 20.53 4.63
C ARG A 208 -16.53 20.28 4.20
N PHE A 209 -16.81 19.20 3.46
CA PHE A 209 -18.11 18.95 2.83
C PHE A 209 -19.31 19.02 3.80
N SER A 210 -19.20 18.44 4.99
CA SER A 210 -20.28 18.41 5.99
C SER A 210 -20.16 19.49 7.07
N ASP A 211 -19.11 20.31 7.02
CA ASP A 211 -18.92 21.40 7.98
C ASP A 211 -19.90 22.55 7.71
N ARG A 212 -20.96 22.64 8.51
CA ARG A 212 -21.96 23.70 8.43
C ARG A 212 -21.46 25.09 8.87
N GLY A 213 -20.32 25.13 9.57
CA GLY A 213 -19.63 26.36 9.95
C GLY A 213 -18.78 26.93 8.82
N TRP A 214 -18.49 26.13 7.81
CA TRP A 214 -17.73 26.60 6.67
C TRP A 214 -18.50 27.64 5.84
N SER A 215 -17.92 28.79 5.61
CA SER A 215 -18.59 29.91 4.90
C SER A 215 -19.08 29.57 3.50
N MET A 216 -18.50 28.51 2.90
CA MET A 216 -18.87 28.02 1.57
C MET A 216 -19.87 26.85 1.60
N TRP A 217 -20.34 26.43 2.78
CA TRP A 217 -21.36 25.39 2.89
C TRP A 217 -22.72 25.90 2.34
N PRO A 218 -23.55 25.04 1.69
CA PRO A 218 -23.28 23.69 1.26
C PRO A 218 -22.46 23.64 -0.03
N LEU A 219 -21.67 22.56 -0.20
CA LEU A 219 -20.94 22.29 -1.43
C LEU A 219 -21.83 21.49 -2.38
N THR A 220 -22.20 22.07 -3.51
CA THR A 220 -22.95 21.43 -4.59
C THR A 220 -22.04 21.16 -5.79
N ALA A 221 -22.43 20.22 -6.69
CA ALA A 221 -21.59 19.81 -7.81
C ALA A 221 -21.35 20.95 -8.83
N ASP A 222 -22.34 21.79 -9.08
CA ASP A 222 -22.25 22.97 -9.95
C ASP A 222 -21.34 24.05 -9.36
N LYS A 223 -21.45 24.30 -8.04
CA LYS A 223 -20.56 25.21 -7.32
C LYS A 223 -19.11 24.69 -7.34
N TYR A 224 -18.93 23.39 -7.11
CA TYR A 224 -17.62 22.77 -7.17
C TYR A 224 -17.00 22.87 -8.58
N LEU A 225 -17.79 22.62 -9.63
CA LEU A 225 -17.34 22.83 -11.01
C LEU A 225 -16.84 24.26 -11.23
N SER A 226 -17.54 25.27 -10.72
CA SER A 226 -17.12 26.67 -10.85
C SER A 226 -15.77 26.94 -10.18
N TRP A 227 -15.49 26.33 -9.02
CA TRP A 227 -14.20 26.44 -8.34
C TRP A 227 -13.07 25.72 -9.08
N VAL A 228 -13.36 24.53 -9.61
CA VAL A 228 -12.40 23.80 -10.45
C VAL A 228 -12.05 24.62 -11.70
N LYS A 229 -13.01 25.28 -12.34
CA LYS A 229 -12.79 26.17 -13.49
C LYS A 229 -11.90 27.35 -13.13
N GLU A 230 -12.17 27.99 -12.00
CA GLU A 230 -11.35 29.13 -11.56
C GLU A 230 -9.93 28.70 -11.17
N SER A 231 -9.79 27.56 -10.45
CA SER A 231 -8.48 27.00 -10.09
C SER A 231 -7.64 26.61 -11.29
N ALA A 232 -8.28 26.11 -12.35
CA ALA A 232 -7.61 25.60 -13.55
C ALA A 232 -7.71 26.56 -14.76
N LYS A 233 -7.94 27.84 -14.52
CA LYS A 233 -8.23 28.82 -15.60
C LYS A 233 -7.24 28.76 -16.76
N ASP A 234 -5.95 28.74 -16.46
CA ASP A 234 -4.86 28.71 -17.43
C ASP A 234 -4.08 27.36 -17.43
N ASP A 235 -4.57 26.39 -16.67
CA ASP A 235 -3.90 25.13 -16.39
C ASP A 235 -4.49 23.98 -17.22
N GLU A 236 -3.87 22.79 -17.18
CA GLU A 236 -4.19 21.69 -18.08
C GLU A 236 -4.93 20.52 -17.40
N ILE A 237 -4.70 20.30 -16.10
CA ILE A 237 -5.23 19.14 -15.36
C ILE A 237 -5.54 19.52 -13.92
N VAL A 238 -6.59 18.95 -13.35
CA VAL A 238 -6.86 19.00 -11.90
C VAL A 238 -6.87 17.58 -11.35
N ASN A 239 -6.00 17.32 -10.38
CA ASN A 239 -5.86 16.04 -9.72
C ASN A 239 -6.55 16.08 -8.35
N LEU A 240 -7.62 15.32 -8.20
CA LEU A 240 -8.41 15.22 -6.98
C LEU A 240 -8.15 13.86 -6.35
N PHE A 241 -7.27 13.83 -5.35
CA PHE A 241 -6.84 12.62 -4.66
C PHE A 241 -7.33 12.63 -3.21
N MET A 242 -7.95 11.57 -2.77
CA MET A 242 -8.51 11.47 -1.43
C MET A 242 -8.73 10.01 -1.03
N ASP A 243 -8.94 9.80 0.26
CA ASP A 243 -9.36 8.50 0.78
C ASP A 243 -10.76 8.16 0.30
N TYR A 244 -10.97 6.90 -0.05
CA TYR A 244 -12.27 6.43 -0.50
C TYR A 244 -13.28 6.41 0.63
N GLU A 245 -12.80 6.23 1.86
CA GLU A 245 -13.57 6.29 3.09
C GLU A 245 -14.20 7.67 3.35
N THR A 246 -13.76 8.69 2.62
CA THR A 246 -14.44 10.00 2.55
C THR A 246 -15.94 9.81 2.30
N PHE A 247 -16.33 8.86 1.42
CA PHE A 247 -17.71 8.69 0.97
C PHE A 247 -18.47 7.67 1.81
N GLY A 248 -19.12 8.13 2.86
CA GLY A 248 -19.99 7.33 3.72
C GLY A 248 -19.41 7.04 5.10
N GLU A 249 -18.11 7.14 5.30
CA GLU A 249 -17.49 6.97 6.61
C GLU A 249 -17.09 8.32 7.20
N HIS A 250 -16.20 9.09 6.56
CA HIS A 250 -15.84 10.43 7.05
C HIS A 250 -16.96 11.45 6.79
N GLN A 251 -17.42 11.53 5.56
CA GLN A 251 -18.60 12.30 5.18
C GLN A 251 -19.79 11.34 5.13
N LYS A 252 -20.62 11.39 6.18
CA LYS A 252 -21.75 10.45 6.32
C LYS A 252 -22.78 10.62 5.20
N ALA A 253 -23.54 9.58 4.90
CA ALA A 253 -24.57 9.60 3.86
C ALA A 253 -25.57 10.76 4.03
N GLU A 254 -25.92 11.10 5.28
CA GLU A 254 -26.83 12.19 5.63
C GLU A 254 -26.30 13.58 5.27
N SER A 255 -25.00 13.72 5.00
CA SER A 255 -24.41 14.98 4.53
C SER A 255 -24.77 15.32 3.08
N GLY A 256 -25.26 14.33 2.31
CA GLY A 256 -25.53 14.46 0.88
C GLY A 256 -24.31 14.16 -0.01
N ILE A 257 -23.23 13.58 0.55
CA ILE A 257 -21.97 13.31 -0.20
C ILE A 257 -22.20 12.38 -1.39
N PHE A 258 -23.09 11.39 -1.27
CA PHE A 258 -23.43 10.49 -2.39
C PHE A 258 -24.22 11.21 -3.50
N ASP A 259 -25.12 12.13 -3.14
CA ASP A 259 -25.86 12.94 -4.12
C ASP A 259 -24.90 13.88 -4.87
N PHE A 260 -23.94 14.47 -4.15
CA PHE A 260 -22.87 15.25 -4.74
C PHE A 260 -22.07 14.43 -5.76
N MET A 261 -21.58 13.24 -5.37
CA MET A 261 -20.81 12.37 -6.27
C MET A 261 -21.64 11.83 -7.44
N LYS A 262 -22.93 11.65 -7.26
CA LYS A 262 -23.86 11.25 -8.35
C LYS A 262 -24.05 12.37 -9.38
N ALA A 263 -24.06 13.61 -8.93
CA ALA A 263 -24.25 14.80 -9.80
C ALA A 263 -22.95 15.22 -10.50
N LEU A 264 -21.81 15.15 -9.80
CA LEU A 264 -20.51 15.68 -10.24
C LEU A 264 -20.11 15.27 -11.67
N PRO A 265 -20.14 13.98 -12.09
CA PRO A 265 -19.77 13.62 -13.45
C PRO A 265 -20.66 14.27 -14.52
N GLY A 266 -21.96 14.43 -14.21
CA GLY A 266 -22.93 15.04 -15.11
C GLY A 266 -22.64 16.50 -15.37
N GLU A 267 -22.34 17.27 -14.31
CA GLU A 267 -22.03 18.70 -14.40
C GLU A 267 -20.77 18.94 -15.25
N PHE A 268 -19.69 18.20 -14.97
CA PHE A 268 -18.43 18.34 -15.73
C PHE A 268 -18.55 17.94 -17.20
N ILE A 269 -19.30 16.86 -17.49
CA ILE A 269 -19.49 16.37 -18.85
C ILE A 269 -20.39 17.32 -19.65
N ALA A 270 -21.43 17.87 -19.02
CA ALA A 270 -22.37 18.80 -19.67
C ALA A 270 -21.69 20.15 -19.97
N ASP A 271 -20.86 20.67 -19.07
CA ASP A 271 -20.08 21.89 -19.29
C ASP A 271 -19.12 21.76 -20.46
N GLY A 272 -18.49 20.61 -20.63
CA GLY A 272 -17.70 20.26 -21.81
C GLY A 272 -16.28 20.84 -21.85
N GLU A 273 -15.84 21.64 -20.89
CA GLU A 273 -14.47 22.18 -20.79
C GLU A 273 -13.48 21.10 -20.31
N PHE A 274 -13.95 20.18 -19.48
CA PHE A 274 -13.14 19.11 -18.90
C PHE A 274 -13.48 17.74 -19.49
N GLU A 275 -12.53 16.81 -19.34
CA GLU A 275 -12.73 15.38 -19.53
C GLU A 275 -12.10 14.59 -18.39
N PHE A 276 -12.76 13.51 -17.97
CA PHE A 276 -12.22 12.59 -16.99
C PHE A 276 -11.17 11.68 -17.62
N VAL A 277 -10.01 11.62 -16.98
CA VAL A 277 -8.88 10.80 -17.41
C VAL A 277 -8.36 9.99 -16.24
N THR A 278 -7.77 8.83 -16.53
CA THR A 278 -7.00 8.10 -15.53
C THR A 278 -5.56 8.66 -15.45
N PRO A 279 -4.80 8.36 -14.39
CA PRO A 279 -3.41 8.83 -14.25
C PRO A 279 -2.53 8.53 -15.46
N SER A 280 -2.57 7.30 -15.97
CA SER A 280 -1.80 6.91 -17.16
C SER A 280 -2.29 7.60 -18.43
N GLU A 281 -3.59 7.89 -18.56
CA GLU A 281 -4.12 8.68 -19.67
C GLU A 281 -3.66 10.13 -19.58
N ALA A 282 -3.71 10.73 -18.39
CA ALA A 282 -3.21 12.08 -18.14
C ALA A 282 -1.73 12.21 -18.53
N ALA A 283 -0.91 11.26 -18.07
CA ALA A 283 0.51 11.24 -18.41
C ALA A 283 0.81 11.08 -19.91
N ARG A 284 -0.05 10.39 -20.66
CA ARG A 284 0.08 10.30 -22.13
C ARG A 284 -0.37 11.58 -22.84
N LYS A 285 -1.42 12.23 -22.32
CA LYS A 285 -2.05 13.39 -22.95
C LYS A 285 -1.23 14.67 -22.77
N HIS A 286 -0.71 14.90 -21.56
CA HIS A 286 -0.03 16.13 -21.20
C HIS A 286 1.50 15.95 -21.16
N LYS A 287 2.23 16.99 -21.51
CA LYS A 287 3.68 17.05 -21.35
C LYS A 287 4.02 17.62 -19.99
N ALA A 288 5.16 17.20 -19.42
CA ALA A 288 5.71 17.87 -18.26
C ALA A 288 6.10 19.30 -18.62
N VAL A 289 5.70 20.27 -17.80
CA VAL A 289 6.00 21.70 -18.01
C VAL A 289 7.35 22.10 -17.45
N ALA A 290 7.83 21.37 -16.41
CA ALA A 290 9.12 21.56 -15.77
C ALA A 290 9.46 20.34 -14.92
N ASP A 291 10.70 20.29 -14.44
CA ASP A 291 11.09 19.36 -13.37
C ASP A 291 10.58 19.88 -12.02
N LEU A 292 10.24 18.93 -11.14
CA LEU A 292 9.92 19.21 -9.75
C LEU A 292 10.96 18.56 -8.86
N GLU A 293 11.78 19.38 -8.21
CA GLU A 293 12.82 18.92 -7.29
C GLU A 293 12.23 18.68 -5.89
N VAL A 294 12.35 17.45 -5.40
CA VAL A 294 11.89 17.03 -4.08
C VAL A 294 12.99 16.20 -3.42
N PHE A 295 13.91 16.88 -2.72
CA PHE A 295 15.05 16.23 -2.08
C PHE A 295 14.63 15.44 -0.84
N ASP A 296 13.93 16.11 0.06
CA ASP A 296 13.42 15.49 1.29
C ASP A 296 12.01 14.95 1.06
N PRO A 297 11.67 13.78 1.64
CA PRO A 297 10.35 13.19 1.46
C PRO A 297 9.21 14.10 1.90
N ILE A 298 8.26 14.31 1.00
CA ILE A 298 6.97 14.97 1.28
C ILE A 298 5.88 13.93 1.45
N SER A 299 4.73 14.32 2.00
CA SER A 299 3.51 13.53 2.08
C SER A 299 2.27 14.42 1.99
N TRP A 300 1.08 13.84 2.09
CA TRP A 300 -0.17 14.61 2.19
C TRP A 300 -0.61 14.89 3.63
N ALA A 301 0.11 14.37 4.62
CA ALA A 301 -0.26 14.52 6.02
C ALA A 301 0.11 15.88 6.61
N ASP A 302 -0.74 16.36 7.49
CA ASP A 302 -0.63 17.59 8.27
C ASP A 302 -0.37 18.86 7.41
N GLU A 303 -0.15 19.99 8.05
CA GLU A 303 0.17 21.24 7.34
C GLU A 303 1.61 21.25 6.80
N GLU A 304 2.52 20.58 7.47
CA GLU A 304 3.93 20.49 7.10
C GLU A 304 4.17 19.73 5.79
N ARG A 305 3.28 18.81 5.44
CA ARG A 305 3.41 17.98 4.23
C ARG A 305 4.76 17.27 4.15
N ASP A 306 5.25 16.78 5.28
CA ASP A 306 6.48 16.00 5.42
C ASP A 306 6.19 14.60 5.99
N VAL A 307 7.19 13.90 6.53
CA VAL A 307 7.04 12.56 7.10
C VAL A 307 6.97 12.55 8.63
N THR A 308 6.88 13.71 9.27
CA THR A 308 6.91 13.82 10.74
C THR A 308 5.64 13.27 11.42
N ALA A 309 4.57 13.04 10.69
CA ALA A 309 3.41 12.31 11.18
C ALA A 309 3.75 10.86 11.59
N TRP A 310 4.76 10.25 10.97
CA TRP A 310 5.20 8.87 11.22
C TRP A 310 6.58 8.76 11.87
N LEU A 311 7.45 9.77 11.72
CA LEU A 311 8.85 9.75 12.16
C LEU A 311 9.25 11.00 12.95
N GLY A 312 8.28 11.71 13.52
CA GLY A 312 8.47 13.02 14.15
C GLY A 312 8.94 12.98 15.60
N ASN A 313 8.97 11.81 16.26
CA ASN A 313 9.42 11.68 17.65
C ASN A 313 10.26 10.42 17.87
N GLU A 314 10.88 10.33 19.04
CA GLU A 314 11.77 9.21 19.39
C GLU A 314 11.05 7.85 19.43
N LEU A 315 9.77 7.80 19.85
CA LEU A 315 9.00 6.55 19.89
C LEU A 315 8.82 5.98 18.49
N GLN A 316 8.42 6.83 17.55
CA GLN A 316 8.24 6.46 16.14
C GLN A 316 9.55 6.01 15.51
N GLN A 317 10.64 6.74 15.75
CA GLN A 317 11.96 6.41 15.20
C GLN A 317 12.49 5.09 15.76
N GLU A 318 12.35 4.84 17.07
CA GLU A 318 12.77 3.58 17.69
C GLU A 318 11.98 2.39 17.13
N ALA A 319 10.65 2.52 17.02
CA ALA A 319 9.80 1.48 16.44
C ALA A 319 10.17 1.20 14.97
N PHE A 320 10.34 2.24 14.17
CA PHE A 320 10.75 2.17 12.77
C PHE A 320 12.11 1.48 12.59
N ASN A 321 13.12 1.92 13.33
CA ASN A 321 14.44 1.34 13.24
C ASN A 321 14.45 -0.14 13.63
N LYS A 322 13.69 -0.53 14.65
CA LYS A 322 13.62 -1.93 15.09
C LYS A 322 12.97 -2.84 14.06
N VAL A 323 11.85 -2.45 13.48
CA VAL A 323 11.17 -3.30 12.51
C VAL A 323 12.01 -3.48 11.26
N TYR A 324 12.57 -2.40 10.71
CA TYR A 324 13.35 -2.49 9.47
C TYR A 324 14.74 -3.13 9.66
N ALA A 325 15.31 -3.11 10.87
CA ALA A 325 16.54 -3.86 11.18
C ALA A 325 16.39 -5.39 11.03
N MET A 326 15.17 -5.91 11.00
CA MET A 326 14.90 -7.34 10.87
C MET A 326 14.83 -7.84 9.41
N THR A 327 14.75 -6.93 8.43
CA THR A 327 14.55 -7.26 7.00
C THR A 327 15.59 -8.25 6.47
N GLU A 328 16.87 -8.01 6.71
CA GLU A 328 17.95 -8.87 6.22
C GLU A 328 17.86 -10.28 6.82
N LYS A 329 17.67 -10.38 8.13
CA LYS A 329 17.52 -11.67 8.81
C LYS A 329 16.33 -12.46 8.29
N LEU A 330 15.19 -11.77 8.08
CA LEU A 330 13.97 -12.38 7.55
C LEU A 330 14.17 -12.92 6.14
N SER A 331 14.90 -12.20 5.27
CA SER A 331 15.20 -12.65 3.91
C SER A 331 16.00 -13.95 3.89
N ILE A 332 16.90 -14.16 4.87
CA ILE A 332 17.69 -15.37 5.01
C ILE A 332 16.82 -16.53 5.51
N VAL A 333 15.96 -16.29 6.51
CA VAL A 333 15.07 -17.31 7.09
C VAL A 333 14.01 -17.76 6.10
N ASN A 334 13.49 -16.85 5.29
CA ASN A 334 12.53 -17.07 4.21
C ASN A 334 11.31 -17.94 4.63
N ASN A 335 10.75 -17.64 5.81
CA ASN A 335 9.56 -18.29 6.34
C ASN A 335 8.30 -17.49 5.96
N PRO A 336 7.31 -18.06 5.25
CA PRO A 336 6.11 -17.34 4.80
C PRO A 336 5.28 -16.72 5.92
N GLU A 337 5.12 -17.41 7.06
CA GLU A 337 4.34 -16.90 8.20
C GLU A 337 5.02 -15.69 8.84
N LEU A 338 6.36 -15.73 8.98
CA LEU A 338 7.11 -14.58 9.47
C LEU A 338 7.08 -13.41 8.48
N TRP A 339 7.06 -13.68 7.16
CA TRP A 339 6.91 -12.64 6.15
C TRP A 339 5.53 -11.98 6.20
N GLU A 340 4.48 -12.73 6.47
CA GLU A 340 3.11 -12.21 6.62
C GLU A 340 3.03 -11.29 7.84
N ASP A 341 3.46 -11.77 9.02
CA ASP A 341 3.50 -10.97 10.23
C ASP A 341 4.36 -9.72 10.06
N TYR A 342 5.56 -9.86 9.47
CA TYR A 342 6.46 -8.74 9.20
C TYR A 342 5.81 -7.69 8.30
N GLY A 343 5.09 -8.12 7.28
CA GLY A 343 4.35 -7.21 6.40
C GLY A 343 3.37 -6.35 7.19
N HIS A 344 2.52 -6.96 8.01
CA HIS A 344 1.54 -6.23 8.82
C HIS A 344 2.19 -5.31 9.88
N LEU A 345 3.33 -5.69 10.43
CA LEU A 345 4.06 -4.84 11.38
C LEU A 345 4.69 -3.60 10.74
N GLN A 346 4.80 -3.53 9.42
CA GLN A 346 5.30 -2.37 8.68
C GLN A 346 4.22 -1.35 8.31
N GLU A 347 2.92 -1.64 8.55
CA GLU A 347 1.84 -0.72 8.22
C GLU A 347 2.06 0.66 8.84
N SER A 348 1.93 1.71 8.04
CA SER A 348 2.22 3.09 8.46
C SER A 348 1.37 3.54 9.65
N ASP A 349 0.17 2.99 9.78
CA ASP A 349 -0.76 3.27 10.88
C ASP A 349 -0.15 3.04 12.26
N HIS A 350 0.65 1.98 12.43
CA HIS A 350 1.29 1.69 13.71
C HIS A 350 2.20 2.83 14.18
N PHE A 351 2.96 3.42 13.26
CA PHE A 351 3.82 4.57 13.56
C PHE A 351 3.01 5.82 13.79
N TYR A 352 1.94 6.00 13.01
CA TYR A 352 1.03 7.12 13.12
C TYR A 352 0.34 7.19 14.49
N TYR A 353 -0.08 6.05 15.05
CA TYR A 353 -0.66 5.97 16.39
C TYR A 353 0.29 6.42 17.51
N MET A 354 1.60 6.42 17.27
CA MET A 354 2.63 6.89 18.19
C MET A 354 2.95 8.38 18.05
N CYS A 355 2.29 9.10 17.13
CA CYS A 355 2.52 10.51 16.90
C CYS A 355 2.06 11.34 18.10
N THR A 356 2.92 12.27 18.54
CA THR A 356 2.66 13.14 19.70
C THR A 356 2.30 14.57 19.32
N LYS A 357 2.24 14.89 18.02
CA LYS A 357 1.79 16.19 17.54
C LYS A 357 0.33 16.43 17.91
N PHE A 358 0.02 17.66 18.32
CA PHE A 358 -1.37 18.11 18.38
C PHE A 358 -1.79 18.51 16.97
N PHE A 359 -2.67 17.73 16.40
CA PHE A 359 -3.06 17.83 15.01
C PHE A 359 -3.95 19.04 14.77
N SER A 360 -3.55 19.90 13.84
CA SER A 360 -4.38 20.96 13.28
C SER A 360 -5.53 20.41 12.42
N ASP A 361 -5.38 19.20 11.89
CA ASP A 361 -6.33 18.54 10.98
C ASP A 361 -7.48 17.80 11.68
N GLY A 362 -7.62 17.95 13.00
CA GLY A 362 -8.76 17.49 13.76
C GLY A 362 -8.75 15.97 14.03
N GLU A 363 -9.96 15.41 14.19
CA GLU A 363 -10.18 14.05 14.72
C GLU A 363 -9.86 12.89 13.77
N VAL A 364 -9.35 13.14 12.57
CA VAL A 364 -9.06 12.08 11.59
C VAL A 364 -8.09 11.04 12.18
N HIS A 365 -7.09 11.52 12.88
CA HIS A 365 -6.08 10.68 13.54
C HIS A 365 -6.63 9.83 14.69
N LYS A 366 -7.69 10.30 15.34
CA LYS A 366 -8.35 9.55 16.43
C LYS A 366 -9.36 8.54 15.94
N TYR A 367 -9.85 8.72 14.72
CA TYR A 367 -11.02 7.99 14.24
C TYR A 367 -10.79 6.47 14.15
N PHE A 368 -9.59 6.05 13.74
CA PHE A 368 -9.23 4.65 13.62
C PHE A 368 -8.19 4.19 14.64
N ASN A 369 -7.72 5.08 15.50
CA ASN A 369 -6.71 4.76 16.51
C ASN A 369 -7.34 3.93 17.64
N PRO A 370 -6.89 2.68 17.87
CA PRO A 370 -7.42 1.82 18.94
C PRO A 370 -6.85 2.15 20.33
N TYR A 371 -5.90 3.08 20.42
CA TYR A 371 -5.19 3.41 21.67
C TYR A 371 -5.62 4.76 22.22
N ASP A 372 -5.64 4.88 23.54
CA ASP A 372 -5.97 6.13 24.21
C ASP A 372 -4.82 7.14 24.17
N THR A 373 -3.58 6.65 24.11
CA THR A 373 -2.37 7.47 24.06
C THR A 373 -1.31 6.94 23.11
N PRO A 374 -0.43 7.81 22.56
CA PRO A 374 0.72 7.37 21.76
C PRO A 374 1.68 6.44 22.51
N TYR A 375 1.76 6.57 23.83
CA TYR A 375 2.59 5.72 24.68
C TYR A 375 2.05 4.30 24.77
N GLU A 376 0.74 4.13 24.85
CA GLU A 376 0.09 2.81 24.81
C GLU A 376 0.29 2.15 23.46
N ALA A 377 0.15 2.90 22.38
CA ALA A 377 0.45 2.42 21.03
C ALA A 377 1.89 1.91 20.93
N PHE A 378 2.84 2.69 21.42
CA PHE A 378 4.26 2.33 21.44
C PHE A 378 4.52 1.07 22.28
N ILE A 379 4.01 1.01 23.52
CA ILE A 379 4.23 -0.15 24.41
C ILE A 379 3.64 -1.41 23.77
N ASN A 380 2.41 -1.35 23.25
CA ASN A 380 1.76 -2.48 22.61
C ASN A 380 2.55 -2.98 21.41
N TYR A 381 2.93 -2.05 20.52
CA TYR A 381 3.69 -2.37 19.33
C TYR A 381 5.06 -2.96 19.64
N MET A 382 5.79 -2.38 20.62
CA MET A 382 7.11 -2.86 21.02
C MET A 382 7.09 -4.23 21.69
N ASN A 383 6.00 -4.58 22.39
CA ASN A 383 5.82 -5.93 22.91
C ASN A 383 5.66 -6.95 21.76
N VAL A 384 4.86 -6.62 20.75
CA VAL A 384 4.69 -7.46 19.56
C VAL A 384 6.01 -7.60 18.79
N ILE A 385 6.73 -6.50 18.55
CA ILE A 385 8.05 -6.52 17.90
C ILE A 385 9.06 -7.38 18.68
N SER A 386 9.02 -7.32 20.00
CA SER A 386 9.93 -8.14 20.83
C SER A 386 9.64 -9.63 20.70
N ASP A 387 8.38 -10.03 20.66
CA ASP A 387 7.99 -11.43 20.41
C ASP A 387 8.36 -11.87 19.00
N PHE A 388 8.04 -11.06 18.01
CA PHE A 388 8.38 -11.34 16.62
C PHE A 388 9.90 -11.52 16.43
N GLN A 389 10.72 -10.68 17.07
CA GLN A 389 12.17 -10.80 17.04
C GLN A 389 12.66 -12.11 17.61
N ILE A 390 12.08 -12.57 18.74
CA ILE A 390 12.41 -13.88 19.36
C ILE A 390 12.09 -15.00 18.36
N ARG A 391 10.91 -15.03 17.77
CA ARG A 391 10.50 -16.02 16.75
C ARG A 391 11.44 -16.04 15.55
N LEU A 392 11.84 -14.87 15.08
CA LEU A 392 12.78 -14.73 13.97
C LEU A 392 14.17 -15.25 14.34
N ASP A 393 14.65 -14.97 15.57
CA ASP A 393 15.93 -15.44 16.07
C ASP A 393 15.95 -16.96 16.23
N GLU A 394 14.88 -17.56 16.75
CA GLU A 394 14.71 -19.01 16.86
C GLU A 394 14.68 -19.68 15.48
N ALA A 395 13.95 -19.11 14.53
CA ALA A 395 13.88 -19.61 13.16
C ALA A 395 15.26 -19.54 12.46
N ARG A 396 16.02 -18.49 12.68
CA ARG A 396 17.39 -18.36 12.17
C ARG A 396 18.33 -19.39 12.79
N ALA A 397 18.30 -19.55 14.10
CA ALA A 397 19.10 -20.55 14.80
C ALA A 397 18.81 -21.98 14.32
N ALA A 398 17.52 -22.31 14.10
CA ALA A 398 17.12 -23.60 13.55
C ALA A 398 17.67 -23.84 12.14
N LEU A 399 17.69 -22.81 11.30
CA LEU A 399 18.28 -22.87 9.95
C LEU A 399 19.78 -23.12 10.00
N ASP A 400 20.53 -22.41 10.85
CA ASP A 400 21.98 -22.55 11.03
C ASP A 400 22.36 -23.98 11.47
N VAL A 401 21.59 -24.57 12.39
CA VAL A 401 21.77 -25.97 12.83
C VAL A 401 21.54 -26.93 11.66
N LYS A 402 20.50 -26.73 10.86
CA LYS A 402 20.20 -27.58 9.70
C LYS A 402 21.32 -27.50 8.66
N GLU A 403 21.78 -26.31 8.30
CA GLU A 403 22.87 -26.12 7.36
C GLU A 403 24.17 -26.78 7.84
N THR A 404 24.47 -26.69 9.14
CA THR A 404 25.63 -27.34 9.76
C THR A 404 25.53 -28.86 9.62
N MET A 405 24.40 -29.46 9.97
CA MET A 405 24.17 -30.90 9.83
C MET A 405 24.26 -31.40 8.39
N GLU A 406 23.70 -30.64 7.43
CA GLU A 406 23.78 -30.99 6.00
C GLU A 406 25.23 -30.94 5.49
N ASN A 407 26.02 -29.98 5.95
CA ASN A 407 27.45 -29.88 5.61
C ASN A 407 28.27 -31.02 6.23
N GLU A 408 27.97 -31.40 7.46
CA GLU A 408 28.61 -32.57 8.11
C GLU A 408 28.30 -33.88 7.37
N ILE A 409 27.04 -34.06 6.94
CA ILE A 409 26.63 -35.24 6.17
C ILE A 409 27.34 -35.28 4.80
N LYS A 410 27.44 -34.13 4.10
CA LYS A 410 28.13 -34.04 2.81
C LYS A 410 29.62 -34.31 2.91
N ASN A 411 30.23 -33.91 4.02
CA ASN A 411 31.65 -34.07 4.28
C ASN A 411 32.04 -35.39 5.00
N ALA A 412 31.02 -36.18 5.41
CA ALA A 412 31.28 -37.46 6.06
C ALA A 412 32.06 -38.41 5.11
N PRO A 413 33.18 -39.03 5.54
CA PRO A 413 33.92 -39.96 4.70
C PRO A 413 33.05 -41.13 4.27
N VAL A 414 32.90 -41.30 2.94
CA VAL A 414 32.22 -42.46 2.37
C VAL A 414 32.87 -43.74 2.92
N LYS A 415 32.24 -44.42 3.86
CA LYS A 415 32.69 -45.73 4.31
C LYS A 415 32.74 -46.63 3.08
N LYS A 416 33.98 -46.91 2.59
CA LYS A 416 34.19 -47.90 1.53
C LYS A 416 33.54 -49.20 1.98
N ALA A 417 32.58 -49.68 1.22
CA ALA A 417 31.95 -51.00 1.45
C ALA A 417 33.06 -52.04 1.57
N PRO A 418 33.02 -52.97 2.56
CA PRO A 418 34.02 -54.01 2.70
C PRO A 418 34.11 -54.78 1.39
N ALA A 419 35.32 -54.90 0.84
CA ALA A 419 35.60 -55.62 -0.38
C ALA A 419 35.04 -57.02 -0.24
N LYS A 420 34.15 -57.46 -1.11
CA LYS A 420 33.67 -58.83 -1.19
C LYS A 420 34.87 -59.76 -1.36
N LYS A 421 35.17 -60.63 -0.35
CA LYS A 421 36.17 -61.65 -0.47
C LYS A 421 35.86 -62.52 -1.69
N ALA A 422 36.81 -62.59 -2.61
CA ALA A 422 36.75 -63.47 -3.77
C ALA A 422 36.56 -64.87 -3.30
N PRO A 423 35.75 -65.74 -3.99
CA PRO A 423 35.57 -67.09 -3.61
C PRO A 423 36.86 -67.92 -3.78
N ALA A 424 37.25 -68.64 -2.71
CA ALA A 424 38.45 -69.49 -2.69
C ALA A 424 38.41 -70.53 -3.86
N LYS A 425 39.48 -70.55 -4.67
CA LYS A 425 39.69 -71.54 -5.72
C LYS A 425 39.75 -72.91 -5.08
N LYS A 426 38.81 -73.86 -5.46
CA LYS A 426 38.88 -75.27 -5.08
C LYS A 426 40.14 -75.89 -5.60
N ALA A 427 40.92 -76.54 -4.70
CA ALA A 427 42.11 -77.36 -5.05
C ALA A 427 41.74 -78.53 -5.91
N PRO A 428 42.61 -78.98 -6.85
CA PRO A 428 42.33 -80.16 -7.73
C PRO A 428 42.33 -81.47 -6.99
N VAL A 429 41.28 -82.24 -7.18
CA VAL A 429 41.13 -83.61 -6.66
C VAL A 429 42.10 -84.52 -7.36
N LYS A 430 43.06 -85.17 -6.62
CA LYS A 430 43.93 -86.21 -7.11
C LYS A 430 43.12 -87.48 -7.39
N LYS A 431 43.12 -87.95 -8.65
CA LYS A 431 42.61 -89.28 -9.04
C LYS A 431 43.47 -90.42 -8.45
N ALA A 432 42.90 -91.27 -7.72
CA ALA A 432 43.49 -92.52 -7.28
C ALA A 432 43.62 -93.56 -8.44
N PRO A 433 44.65 -94.46 -8.49
CA PRO A 433 44.87 -95.38 -9.60
C PRO A 433 43.93 -96.61 -9.56
N ALA A 434 43.54 -97.01 -10.74
CA ALA A 434 42.69 -98.23 -10.95
C ALA A 434 43.47 -99.53 -10.62
N LYS A 435 42.89 -100.40 -9.79
CA LYS A 435 43.33 -101.80 -9.67
C LYS A 435 42.68 -102.64 -10.74
N LYS A 436 43.56 -103.35 -11.47
CA LYS A 436 43.20 -104.46 -12.33
C LYS A 436 42.65 -105.65 -11.50
N LYS A 437 41.55 -106.15 -11.82
CA LYS A 437 41.16 -107.49 -12.26
C LYS A 437 39.72 -107.55 -12.65
#